data_d1e17ad61085f2cccd79396008d0e440
#
_entry.id   d1e17ad61085f2cccd79396008d0e440
#
_cell.length_a   1.000
_cell.length_b   1.000
_cell.length_c   1.000
_cell.angle_alpha   90.00
_cell.angle_beta   90.00
_cell.angle_gamma   90.00
#
_symmetry.space_group_name_H-M   'P 1'
#
loop_
_entity.id
_entity.type
_entity.pdbx_description
1 polymer ?
#
loop_
_entity_poly.entity_id
_entity_poly.type
_entity_poly.pdbx_seq_one_letter_code
_entity_poly.pdbx_strand_id
1 'polypeptide(L)'
;MRKVNKEKIDGINKIKMSSSFPFNWFFFPFKNDWKFYEHTPEASTSETKIISNMWSDLKPIELHKIKVVPFPEKDYFKEEFTKKQIVLHHTVSGNGVTGDIATWEDDNSVVGTAIIIDRDGTPYQLFSSKYWAWHLGIGNKARDSQSIGIEIDNWGYLIPGDGTIKQFGKKADGTPKMIQTEVGKYYTYYGNAVDVPMQYYPDGFRGYNYYEKYTLEQIRTAGELILFWKDKYGIPVKYNEDMWDVSQKALSGEPGVWTHVSYRPANAKTDLHPQPEVIEMLKTLSSIS
;
A
#
# COMPACT_ATOMS: atom_id res chain seq x y z
N MET A 1 43.74 44.20 3.86
CA MET A 1 42.33 44.70 3.96
C MET A 1 41.66 44.48 2.62
N ARG A 2 40.82 43.46 2.49
CA ARG A 2 39.95 43.27 1.32
C ARG A 2 38.52 43.30 1.82
N LYS A 3 37.75 44.25 1.32
CA LYS A 3 36.32 44.39 1.58
C LYS A 3 35.59 43.23 0.91
N VAL A 4 34.80 42.47 1.68
CA VAL A 4 33.84 41.50 1.15
C VAL A 4 32.50 42.20 1.00
N ASN A 5 32.06 42.31 -0.25
CA ASN A 5 30.73 42.82 -0.58
C ASN A 5 29.69 41.80 -0.14
N LYS A 6 28.70 42.29 0.66
CA LYS A 6 27.41 41.64 0.86
C LYS A 6 26.52 41.95 -0.32
N GLU A 7 26.28 40.99 -1.17
CA GLU A 7 25.15 41.07 -2.13
C GLU A 7 24.24 39.84 -1.93
N LYS A 8 23.03 40.16 -1.54
CA LYS A 8 21.72 39.57 -1.85
C LYS A 8 21.64 38.06 -2.03
N ILE A 9 20.99 37.43 -1.05
CA ILE A 9 20.24 36.19 -1.24
C ILE A 9 18.76 36.56 -1.18
N ASP A 10 18.21 36.97 -2.31
CA ASP A 10 16.78 36.92 -2.61
C ASP A 10 16.63 36.09 -3.87
N GLY A 11 16.12 34.86 -3.72
CA GLY A 11 15.92 33.96 -4.84
C GLY A 11 15.31 32.66 -4.40
N ILE A 12 14.12 32.71 -3.81
CA ILE A 12 13.27 31.50 -3.70
C ILE A 12 12.78 31.21 -5.11
N ASN A 13 13.54 30.42 -5.85
CA ASN A 13 13.06 29.86 -7.11
C ASN A 13 11.95 28.85 -6.81
N LYS A 14 10.71 29.27 -7.09
CA LYS A 14 9.60 28.36 -7.29
C LYS A 14 9.96 27.35 -8.34
N ILE A 15 10.22 26.11 -7.95
CA ILE A 15 10.31 25.00 -8.89
C ILE A 15 8.90 24.80 -9.45
N LYS A 16 8.65 25.35 -10.62
CA LYS A 16 7.54 24.96 -11.47
C LYS A 16 7.78 23.52 -11.88
N MET A 17 7.02 22.59 -11.34
CA MET A 17 6.89 21.27 -11.96
C MET A 17 6.23 21.46 -13.32
N SER A 18 7.02 21.42 -14.36
CA SER A 18 6.53 21.37 -15.75
C SER A 18 6.00 19.96 -15.98
N SER A 19 4.68 19.82 -15.95
CA SER A 19 3.96 18.66 -16.46
C SER A 19 3.90 18.78 -17.98
N SER A 20 4.90 18.28 -18.67
CA SER A 20 4.83 18.08 -20.11
C SER A 20 5.13 16.62 -20.44
N PHE A 21 4.10 15.79 -20.34
CA PHE A 21 4.06 14.53 -21.05
C PHE A 21 3.08 14.67 -22.22
N PRO A 22 3.50 14.41 -23.45
CA PRO A 22 2.60 14.36 -24.59
C PRO A 22 1.91 12.98 -24.56
N PHE A 23 0.73 12.89 -23.98
CA PHE A 23 -0.16 11.76 -24.19
C PHE A 23 -1.23 12.15 -25.21
N ASN A 24 -1.21 11.51 -26.38
CA ASN A 24 -2.33 11.48 -27.28
C ASN A 24 -3.51 10.77 -26.61
N TRP A 25 -4.54 11.53 -26.30
CA TRP A 25 -5.79 11.03 -25.77
C TRP A 25 -6.58 10.37 -26.91
N PHE A 26 -6.65 9.05 -26.95
CA PHE A 26 -7.76 8.39 -27.60
C PHE A 26 -8.92 8.36 -26.58
N PHE A 27 -9.92 9.20 -26.83
CA PHE A 27 -11.19 9.15 -26.13
C PHE A 27 -11.93 7.89 -26.52
N PHE A 28 -12.00 6.89 -25.64
CA PHE A 28 -13.06 5.92 -25.65
C PHE A 28 -14.13 6.38 -24.66
N PRO A 29 -15.42 6.44 -25.07
CA PRO A 29 -16.48 6.79 -24.16
C PRO A 29 -16.75 5.59 -23.24
N PHE A 30 -16.27 5.63 -22.02
CA PHE A 30 -16.68 4.70 -20.98
C PHE A 30 -18.10 5.09 -20.54
N LYS A 31 -19.09 4.25 -20.88
CA LYS A 31 -20.39 4.28 -20.23
C LYS A 31 -20.23 3.83 -18.79
N ASN A 32 -20.58 4.70 -17.84
CA ASN A 32 -20.70 4.39 -16.43
C ASN A 32 -21.92 3.49 -16.20
N ASP A 33 -21.75 2.18 -16.35
CA ASP A 33 -22.69 1.18 -15.88
C ASP A 33 -21.89 0.07 -15.19
N TRP A 34 -21.33 0.37 -14.03
CA TRP A 34 -20.80 -0.63 -13.13
C TRP A 34 -21.97 -1.27 -12.39
N LYS A 35 -22.58 -2.27 -13.00
CA LYS A 35 -23.37 -3.27 -12.26
C LYS A 35 -22.35 -4.20 -11.60
N PHE A 36 -22.30 -4.16 -10.27
CA PHE A 36 -21.67 -5.21 -9.50
C PHE A 36 -22.36 -6.52 -9.84
N TYR A 37 -21.71 -7.35 -10.64
CA TYR A 37 -22.12 -8.73 -10.79
C TYR A 37 -21.63 -9.48 -9.55
N GLU A 38 -22.56 -9.89 -8.70
CA GLU A 38 -22.38 -10.95 -7.71
C GLU A 38 -22.13 -12.27 -8.46
N HIS A 39 -20.92 -12.45 -8.96
CA HIS A 39 -20.38 -13.73 -9.37
C HIS A 39 -18.94 -13.84 -8.93
N THR A 40 -18.72 -13.80 -7.58
CA THR A 40 -17.74 -14.67 -7.00
C THR A 40 -18.30 -16.10 -7.14
N PRO A 41 -17.55 -17.09 -7.67
CA PRO A 41 -17.96 -18.47 -7.47
C PRO A 41 -18.19 -18.62 -5.97
N GLU A 42 -19.38 -19.01 -5.56
CA GLU A 42 -19.70 -19.27 -4.16
C GLU A 42 -18.63 -20.24 -3.66
N ALA A 43 -17.69 -19.71 -2.88
CA ALA A 43 -16.79 -20.55 -2.11
C ALA A 43 -17.72 -21.50 -1.34
N SER A 44 -17.48 -22.79 -1.42
CA SER A 44 -18.38 -23.77 -0.80
C SER A 44 -18.63 -23.31 0.65
N THR A 45 -19.84 -23.49 1.16
CA THR A 45 -20.22 -23.06 2.52
C THR A 45 -19.25 -23.58 3.60
N SER A 46 -18.50 -24.64 3.29
CA SER A 46 -17.41 -25.17 4.12
C SER A 46 -16.15 -24.32 4.10
N GLU A 47 -15.69 -23.82 2.93
CA GLU A 47 -14.50 -22.97 2.84
C GLU A 47 -14.74 -21.60 3.48
N THR A 48 -15.88 -20.98 3.24
CA THR A 48 -16.24 -19.72 3.90
C THR A 48 -16.30 -19.87 5.43
N LYS A 49 -16.80 -21.00 5.96
CA LYS A 49 -16.78 -21.26 7.40
C LYS A 49 -15.37 -21.49 7.96
N ILE A 50 -14.49 -22.14 7.21
CA ILE A 50 -13.09 -22.35 7.63
C ILE A 50 -12.38 -21.00 7.72
N ILE A 51 -12.53 -20.15 6.70
CA ILE A 51 -11.88 -18.83 6.65
C ILE A 51 -12.44 -17.91 7.76
N SER A 52 -13.76 -17.89 8.00
CA SER A 52 -14.35 -17.04 9.04
C SER A 52 -13.93 -17.44 10.47
N ASN A 53 -13.70 -18.73 10.71
CA ASN A 53 -13.21 -19.19 12.01
C ASN A 53 -11.72 -18.90 12.23
N MET A 54 -10.95 -18.68 11.15
CA MET A 54 -9.49 -18.42 11.21
C MET A 54 -9.15 -17.11 11.93
N TRP A 55 -10.06 -16.14 11.93
CA TRP A 55 -9.84 -14.81 12.50
C TRP A 55 -10.56 -14.55 13.80
N SER A 56 -11.36 -15.52 14.29
CA SER A 56 -12.20 -15.38 15.50
C SER A 56 -11.40 -15.23 16.80
N ASP A 57 -10.14 -15.63 16.81
CA ASP A 57 -9.23 -15.55 17.94
C ASP A 57 -8.26 -14.34 17.90
N LEU A 58 -8.44 -13.44 16.93
CA LEU A 58 -7.62 -12.24 16.82
C LEU A 58 -7.72 -11.37 18.08
N LYS A 59 -6.56 -10.90 18.53
CA LYS A 59 -6.41 -10.00 19.68
C LYS A 59 -5.42 -8.88 19.32
N PRO A 60 -5.44 -7.75 20.05
CA PRO A 60 -4.41 -6.74 19.89
C PRO A 60 -3.01 -7.33 19.98
N ILE A 61 -2.11 -6.91 19.08
CA ILE A 61 -0.74 -7.41 19.09
C ILE A 61 -0.03 -7.10 20.41
N GLU A 62 0.73 -8.04 20.90
CA GLU A 62 1.58 -7.85 22.08
C GLU A 62 2.86 -7.10 21.67
N LEU A 63 3.20 -6.02 22.37
CA LEU A 63 4.30 -5.12 22.00
C LEU A 63 5.64 -5.84 21.82
N HIS A 64 5.91 -6.92 22.58
CA HIS A 64 7.16 -7.67 22.47
C HIS A 64 7.32 -8.43 21.15
N LYS A 65 6.25 -8.62 20.38
CA LYS A 65 6.28 -9.23 19.05
C LYS A 65 6.72 -8.23 17.96
N ILE A 66 6.67 -6.93 18.25
CA ILE A 66 7.05 -5.88 17.31
C ILE A 66 8.55 -5.66 17.41
N LYS A 67 9.28 -5.89 16.32
CA LYS A 67 10.69 -5.58 16.22
C LYS A 67 10.86 -4.10 15.90
N VAL A 68 11.62 -3.39 16.73
CA VAL A 68 11.96 -1.98 16.45
C VAL A 68 13.25 -1.95 15.65
N VAL A 69 13.26 -1.26 14.52
CA VAL A 69 14.43 -1.06 13.69
C VAL A 69 14.78 0.42 13.63
N PRO A 70 16.08 0.78 13.61
CA PRO A 70 16.47 2.17 13.40
C PRO A 70 15.93 2.67 12.04
N PHE A 71 15.29 3.84 12.07
CA PHE A 71 14.90 4.58 10.88
C PHE A 71 15.33 6.04 11.06
N PRO A 72 15.96 6.68 10.05
CA PRO A 72 16.52 8.00 10.22
C PRO A 72 15.48 9.03 10.60
N GLU A 73 15.79 9.88 11.59
CA GLU A 73 14.85 10.92 12.05
C GLU A 73 14.53 11.99 10.99
N LYS A 74 15.31 12.07 9.92
CA LYS A 74 15.06 12.93 8.76
C LYS A 74 13.92 12.42 7.85
N ASP A 75 13.56 11.13 7.97
CA ASP A 75 12.64 10.45 7.06
C ASP A 75 11.21 10.31 7.65
N TYR A 76 10.95 10.94 8.80
CA TYR A 76 9.61 11.10 9.38
C TYR A 76 9.50 12.36 10.22
N PHE A 77 8.26 12.83 10.45
CA PHE A 77 7.99 14.02 11.25
C PHE A 77 7.67 13.62 12.69
N LYS A 78 8.46 14.11 13.66
CA LYS A 78 8.23 13.95 15.10
C LYS A 78 7.14 14.88 15.65
N GLU A 79 6.09 15.07 14.87
CA GLU A 79 4.91 15.82 15.25
C GLU A 79 3.80 14.85 15.63
N GLU A 80 3.14 15.07 16.75
CA GLU A 80 2.06 14.23 17.26
C GLU A 80 0.69 14.75 16.80
N PHE A 81 -0.12 13.85 16.25
CA PHE A 81 -1.50 14.14 15.85
C PHE A 81 -2.44 13.05 16.36
N THR A 82 -3.69 13.43 16.61
CA THR A 82 -4.76 12.46 16.86
C THR A 82 -4.96 11.59 15.64
N LYS A 83 -4.75 10.29 15.79
CA LYS A 83 -4.92 9.32 14.70
C LYS A 83 -6.39 8.97 14.54
N LYS A 84 -6.83 8.92 13.27
CA LYS A 84 -8.21 8.66 12.88
C LYS A 84 -8.34 7.52 11.89
N GLN A 85 -7.29 7.27 11.12
CA GLN A 85 -7.32 6.30 10.03
C GLN A 85 -6.15 5.34 10.14
N ILE A 86 -6.39 4.06 9.80
CA ILE A 86 -5.36 3.06 9.54
C ILE A 86 -5.40 2.78 8.05
N VAL A 87 -4.26 2.83 7.37
CA VAL A 87 -4.19 2.64 5.92
C VAL A 87 -3.26 1.48 5.60
N LEU A 88 -3.81 0.50 4.90
CA LEU A 88 -3.09 -0.69 4.47
C LEU A 88 -2.47 -0.47 3.10
N HIS A 89 -1.18 -0.81 2.99
CA HIS A 89 -0.37 -0.74 1.79
C HIS A 89 0.29 -2.08 1.51
N HIS A 90 0.85 -2.26 0.31
CA HIS A 90 1.90 -3.24 0.06
C HIS A 90 3.08 -2.61 -0.68
N THR A 91 4.28 -3.12 -0.42
CA THR A 91 5.54 -2.48 -0.78
C THR A 91 5.85 -2.46 -2.27
N VAL A 92 5.23 -3.33 -3.08
CA VAL A 92 5.64 -3.64 -4.48
C VAL A 92 7.12 -4.08 -4.52
N SER A 93 7.56 -4.79 -3.50
CA SER A 93 8.92 -5.25 -3.26
C SER A 93 8.91 -6.71 -2.78
N GLY A 94 10.00 -7.40 -2.91
CA GLY A 94 10.22 -8.75 -2.39
C GLY A 94 11.61 -8.92 -1.82
N ASN A 95 12.28 -7.81 -1.54
CA ASN A 95 13.61 -7.82 -0.96
C ASN A 95 13.59 -7.95 0.58
N GLY A 96 12.40 -8.14 1.16
CA GLY A 96 12.19 -8.12 2.60
C GLY A 96 12.34 -6.73 3.20
N VAL A 97 11.96 -6.59 4.46
CA VAL A 97 11.91 -5.32 5.20
C VAL A 97 13.20 -4.50 5.09
N THR A 98 14.37 -5.13 5.07
CA THR A 98 15.65 -4.42 4.94
C THR A 98 15.76 -3.68 3.59
N GLY A 99 15.30 -4.30 2.51
CA GLY A 99 15.29 -3.68 1.18
C GLY A 99 14.30 -2.53 1.07
N ASP A 100 13.13 -2.67 1.70
CA ASP A 100 12.11 -1.63 1.75
C ASP A 100 12.61 -0.39 2.51
N ILE A 101 13.21 -0.60 3.69
CA ILE A 101 13.82 0.47 4.49
C ILE A 101 14.90 1.19 3.69
N ALA A 102 15.84 0.46 3.07
CA ALA A 102 16.91 1.05 2.27
C ALA A 102 16.37 1.90 1.11
N THR A 103 15.24 1.52 0.50
CA THR A 103 14.59 2.29 -0.55
C THR A 103 14.10 3.65 -0.03
N TRP A 104 13.54 3.71 1.16
CA TRP A 104 13.06 4.96 1.74
C TRP A 104 14.19 5.85 2.28
N GLU A 105 15.28 5.26 2.79
CA GLU A 105 16.45 6.02 3.25
C GLU A 105 17.20 6.72 2.12
N ASP A 106 17.17 6.16 0.91
CA ASP A 106 17.93 6.64 -0.24
C ASP A 106 17.23 7.73 -1.06
N ASP A 107 15.92 7.94 -0.92
CA ASP A 107 15.15 8.76 -1.84
C ASP A 107 15.09 10.26 -1.49
N ASN A 108 15.74 10.69 -0.40
CA ASN A 108 15.70 12.06 0.14
C ASN A 108 14.29 12.64 0.33
N SER A 109 13.27 11.78 0.39
CA SER A 109 11.89 12.16 0.67
C SER A 109 11.51 11.72 2.09
N VAL A 110 10.53 12.40 2.69
CA VAL A 110 9.98 12.00 3.98
C VAL A 110 8.79 11.09 3.72
N VAL A 111 9.03 9.96 3.04
CA VAL A 111 8.02 8.95 2.70
C VAL A 111 8.26 7.68 3.49
N GLY A 112 7.20 7.11 4.03
CA GLY A 112 7.28 5.84 4.76
C GLY A 112 6.05 5.58 5.60
N THR A 113 5.97 4.37 6.15
CA THR A 113 4.91 3.96 7.08
C THR A 113 5.48 3.62 8.46
N ALA A 114 4.65 3.65 9.48
CA ALA A 114 5.09 3.37 10.85
C ALA A 114 5.54 1.91 11.04
N ILE A 115 4.94 0.98 10.29
CA ILE A 115 5.14 -0.46 10.38
C ILE A 115 5.28 -1.06 8.98
N ILE A 116 6.21 -2.02 8.85
CA ILE A 116 6.26 -2.98 7.74
C ILE A 116 6.04 -4.39 8.31
N ILE A 117 5.20 -5.19 7.66
CA ILE A 117 5.00 -6.61 7.98
C ILE A 117 5.74 -7.45 6.96
N ASP A 118 6.74 -8.20 7.42
CA ASP A 118 7.53 -9.12 6.59
C ASP A 118 6.69 -10.32 6.12
N ARG A 119 7.19 -11.09 5.16
CA ARG A 119 6.50 -12.26 4.57
C ARG A 119 6.17 -13.35 5.59
N ASP A 120 6.96 -13.47 6.66
CA ASP A 120 6.71 -14.39 7.78
C ASP A 120 5.71 -13.85 8.81
N GLY A 121 5.11 -12.67 8.56
CA GLY A 121 4.21 -12.00 9.47
C GLY A 121 4.89 -11.19 10.57
N THR A 122 6.23 -11.14 10.63
CA THR A 122 6.93 -10.33 11.64
C THR A 122 6.73 -8.83 11.38
N PRO A 123 6.19 -8.06 12.34
CA PRO A 123 6.06 -6.62 12.21
C PRO A 123 7.34 -5.88 12.65
N TYR A 124 7.76 -4.93 11.83
CA TYR A 124 8.91 -4.07 12.08
C TYR A 124 8.45 -2.62 12.21
N GLN A 125 8.66 -2.04 13.40
CA GLN A 125 8.34 -0.63 13.65
C GLN A 125 9.53 0.25 13.27
N LEU A 126 9.30 1.20 12.38
CA LEU A 126 10.28 2.18 11.91
C LEU A 126 10.28 3.43 12.80
N PHE A 127 9.07 3.91 13.09
CA PHE A 127 8.87 5.05 14.00
C PHE A 127 7.56 4.87 14.78
N SER A 128 7.41 5.63 15.83
CA SER A 128 6.19 5.55 16.66
C SER A 128 4.94 5.95 15.86
N SER A 129 3.87 5.17 15.99
CA SER A 129 2.59 5.45 15.33
C SER A 129 1.95 6.80 15.69
N LYS A 130 2.44 7.51 16.72
CA LYS A 130 2.02 8.89 17.04
C LYS A 130 2.60 9.93 16.07
N TYR A 131 3.75 9.62 15.46
CA TYR A 131 4.42 10.42 14.44
C TYR A 131 3.85 10.14 13.05
N TRP A 132 4.41 10.74 12.01
CA TRP A 132 3.91 10.58 10.65
C TRP A 132 5.00 10.79 9.59
N ALA A 133 4.77 10.22 8.42
CA ALA A 133 5.49 10.49 7.18
C ALA A 133 4.48 10.54 6.04
N TRP A 134 4.88 11.00 4.87
CA TRP A 134 4.03 10.95 3.68
C TRP A 134 3.86 9.50 3.23
N HIS A 135 2.62 9.05 3.03
CA HIS A 135 2.36 7.70 2.54
C HIS A 135 1.12 7.58 1.64
N LEU A 136 0.23 8.59 1.64
CA LEU A 136 -1.00 8.55 0.84
C LEU A 136 -0.80 9.08 -0.58
N GLY A 137 0.24 9.89 -0.82
CA GLY A 137 0.55 10.46 -2.12
C GLY A 137 -0.49 11.44 -2.67
N ILE A 138 -1.32 12.04 -1.82
CA ILE A 138 -2.36 13.02 -2.17
C ILE A 138 -1.96 14.46 -1.82
N GLY A 139 -0.77 14.68 -1.25
CA GLY A 139 -0.28 16.01 -0.87
C GLY A 139 -1.09 16.69 0.24
N ASN A 140 -1.80 15.93 1.07
CA ASN A 140 -2.66 16.46 2.13
C ASN A 140 -2.09 16.12 3.51
N LYS A 141 -1.33 17.07 4.11
CA LYS A 141 -0.73 16.91 5.45
C LYS A 141 -1.73 16.40 6.48
N ALA A 142 -2.95 16.91 6.50
CA ALA A 142 -3.94 16.52 7.50
C ALA A 142 -4.38 15.05 7.38
N ARG A 143 -4.35 14.48 6.16
CA ARG A 143 -4.66 13.05 5.95
C ARG A 143 -3.49 12.20 6.36
N ASP A 144 -2.28 12.47 5.85
CA ASP A 144 -1.08 11.72 6.19
C ASP A 144 -0.77 11.78 7.70
N SER A 145 -0.83 12.94 8.34
CA SER A 145 -0.52 13.08 9.77
C SER A 145 -1.57 12.44 10.70
N GLN A 146 -2.84 12.33 10.27
CA GLN A 146 -3.92 11.71 11.04
C GLN A 146 -4.14 10.24 10.70
N SER A 147 -3.31 9.64 9.83
CA SER A 147 -3.34 8.23 9.51
C SER A 147 -2.11 7.49 10.05
N ILE A 148 -2.23 6.17 10.11
CA ILE A 148 -1.15 5.23 10.43
C ILE A 148 -1.04 4.28 9.25
N GLY A 149 0.09 4.31 8.52
CA GLY A 149 0.35 3.39 7.43
C GLY A 149 0.89 2.05 7.95
N ILE A 150 0.41 0.97 7.37
CA ILE A 150 0.97 -0.39 7.46
C ILE A 150 1.38 -0.82 6.07
N GLU A 151 2.65 -1.09 5.85
CA GLU A 151 3.12 -1.78 4.65
C GLU A 151 3.13 -3.29 4.87
N ILE A 152 2.76 -4.05 3.85
CA ILE A 152 2.88 -5.51 3.79
C ILE A 152 3.90 -5.83 2.71
N ASP A 153 5.03 -6.51 3.05
CA ASP A 153 6.05 -6.89 2.07
C ASP A 153 5.45 -7.87 1.05
N ASN A 154 5.30 -7.42 -0.20
CA ASN A 154 4.60 -8.14 -1.26
C ASN A 154 4.93 -7.53 -2.62
N TRP A 155 5.07 -8.34 -3.67
CA TRP A 155 5.32 -7.86 -5.03
C TRP A 155 4.15 -7.09 -5.64
N GLY A 156 2.94 -7.20 -5.09
CA GLY A 156 1.74 -6.63 -5.68
C GLY A 156 1.32 -7.36 -6.96
N TYR A 157 0.98 -6.60 -8.01
CA TYR A 157 0.53 -7.21 -9.26
C TYR A 157 1.66 -7.89 -10.03
N LEU A 158 1.27 -8.93 -10.76
CA LEU A 158 2.17 -9.75 -11.57
C LEU A 158 1.73 -9.72 -13.03
N ILE A 159 2.69 -9.69 -13.92
CA ILE A 159 2.49 -9.62 -15.38
C ILE A 159 2.80 -11.00 -15.96
N PRO A 160 1.82 -11.69 -16.58
CA PRO A 160 2.06 -12.98 -17.22
C PRO A 160 2.96 -12.81 -18.45
N GLY A 161 3.94 -13.71 -18.58
CA GLY A 161 4.76 -13.84 -19.77
C GLY A 161 3.99 -14.52 -20.90
N ASP A 162 4.15 -14.03 -22.11
CA ASP A 162 3.49 -14.54 -23.33
C ASP A 162 4.46 -14.85 -24.48
N GLY A 163 5.77 -14.84 -24.18
CA GLY A 163 6.82 -15.07 -25.19
C GLY A 163 7.20 -13.80 -25.96
N THR A 164 6.65 -12.64 -25.59
CA THR A 164 6.99 -11.36 -26.23
C THR A 164 7.92 -10.51 -25.36
N ILE A 165 8.51 -9.46 -25.94
CA ILE A 165 9.24 -8.44 -25.20
C ILE A 165 8.23 -7.48 -24.60
N LYS A 166 8.29 -7.33 -23.27
CA LYS A 166 7.45 -6.38 -22.51
C LYS A 166 8.30 -5.32 -21.84
N GLN A 167 7.69 -4.16 -21.63
CA GLN A 167 8.27 -3.09 -20.85
C GLN A 167 7.93 -3.30 -19.38
N PHE A 168 8.95 -3.23 -18.53
CA PHE A 168 8.84 -3.23 -17.09
C PHE A 168 9.48 -1.94 -16.55
N GLY A 169 9.11 -1.45 -15.42
CA GLY A 169 9.69 -0.32 -14.73
C GLY A 169 10.70 0.52 -15.52
N LYS A 170 11.69 1.08 -14.83
CA LYS A 170 12.78 1.82 -15.47
C LYS A 170 14.13 1.31 -14.98
N LYS A 171 15.16 1.44 -15.80
CA LYS A 171 16.55 1.29 -15.40
C LYS A 171 17.01 2.50 -14.58
N ALA A 172 18.19 2.40 -13.96
CA ALA A 172 18.77 3.51 -13.18
C ALA A 172 18.95 4.81 -13.99
N ASP A 173 19.14 4.72 -15.30
CA ASP A 173 19.27 5.85 -16.24
C ASP A 173 17.90 6.46 -16.66
N GLY A 174 16.78 5.94 -16.11
CA GLY A 174 15.43 6.36 -16.42
C GLY A 174 14.83 5.77 -17.70
N THR A 175 15.60 4.99 -18.48
CA THR A 175 15.09 4.33 -19.70
C THR A 175 14.20 3.15 -19.37
N PRO A 176 13.23 2.80 -20.25
CA PRO A 176 12.38 1.62 -20.06
C PRO A 176 13.21 0.33 -19.97
N LYS A 177 12.88 -0.55 -19.02
CA LYS A 177 13.47 -1.89 -18.93
C LYS A 177 12.67 -2.84 -19.84
N MET A 178 13.26 -3.27 -20.94
CA MET A 178 12.65 -4.23 -21.88
C MET A 178 13.13 -5.63 -21.57
N ILE A 179 12.22 -6.59 -21.38
CA ILE A 179 12.53 -7.98 -21.04
C ILE A 179 11.79 -8.92 -21.99
N GLN A 180 12.51 -9.89 -22.55
CA GLN A 180 11.93 -11.04 -23.24
C GLN A 180 11.24 -11.92 -22.19
N THR A 181 9.93 -12.01 -22.25
CA THR A 181 9.14 -12.83 -21.31
C THR A 181 9.06 -14.27 -21.81
N GLU A 182 8.80 -15.20 -20.90
CA GLU A 182 8.61 -16.62 -21.17
C GLU A 182 7.16 -17.00 -20.86
N VAL A 183 6.56 -17.79 -21.75
CA VAL A 183 5.20 -18.33 -21.54
C VAL A 183 5.15 -19.15 -20.25
N GLY A 184 4.13 -18.95 -19.43
CA GLY A 184 3.93 -19.65 -18.17
C GLY A 184 4.72 -19.10 -16.97
N LYS A 185 5.55 -18.06 -17.17
CA LYS A 185 6.18 -17.32 -16.07
C LYS A 185 5.42 -16.04 -15.74
N TYR A 186 5.56 -15.57 -14.51
CA TYR A 186 5.01 -14.31 -14.03
C TYR A 186 6.12 -13.37 -13.59
N TYR A 187 5.93 -12.10 -13.84
CA TYR A 187 6.95 -11.07 -13.67
C TYR A 187 6.44 -9.96 -12.76
N THR A 188 7.29 -9.50 -11.86
CA THR A 188 7.02 -8.33 -11.02
C THR A 188 7.04 -7.04 -11.83
N TYR A 189 6.64 -5.92 -11.21
CA TYR A 189 6.81 -4.58 -11.79
C TYR A 189 8.25 -4.33 -12.29
N TYR A 190 9.24 -4.84 -11.59
CA TYR A 190 10.67 -4.69 -11.97
C TYR A 190 11.14 -5.67 -13.04
N GLY A 191 10.27 -6.56 -13.52
CA GLY A 191 10.59 -7.56 -14.54
C GLY A 191 11.40 -8.74 -14.02
N ASN A 192 11.35 -9.01 -12.73
CA ASN A 192 11.91 -10.24 -12.16
C ASN A 192 10.89 -11.35 -12.30
N ALA A 193 11.30 -12.49 -12.87
CA ALA A 193 10.44 -13.68 -12.86
C ALA A 193 10.30 -14.20 -11.43
N VAL A 194 9.09 -14.56 -11.04
CA VAL A 194 8.78 -15.07 -9.70
C VAL A 194 7.91 -16.31 -9.77
N ASP A 195 8.03 -17.15 -8.74
CA ASP A 195 7.18 -18.30 -8.48
C ASP A 195 6.63 -18.16 -7.05
N VAL A 196 5.46 -17.54 -6.94
CA VAL A 196 4.82 -17.19 -5.67
C VAL A 196 3.33 -17.56 -5.71
N PRO A 197 2.68 -17.83 -4.59
CA PRO A 197 1.23 -17.99 -4.54
C PRO A 197 0.52 -16.75 -5.10
N MET A 198 -0.48 -16.97 -5.97
CA MET A 198 -1.14 -15.88 -6.68
C MET A 198 -2.64 -15.85 -6.42
N GLN A 199 -3.17 -14.63 -6.33
CA GLN A 199 -4.59 -14.33 -6.43
C GLN A 199 -4.91 -13.96 -7.88
N TYR A 200 -5.89 -14.64 -8.47
CA TYR A 200 -6.40 -14.33 -9.80
C TYR A 200 -7.72 -13.58 -9.71
N TYR A 201 -7.83 -12.52 -10.50
CA TYR A 201 -9.04 -11.71 -10.67
C TYR A 201 -9.49 -11.81 -12.13
N PRO A 202 -10.59 -12.53 -12.46
CA PRO A 202 -11.03 -12.73 -13.84
C PRO A 202 -11.33 -11.41 -14.55
N ASP A 203 -11.98 -10.48 -13.87
CA ASP A 203 -12.34 -9.17 -14.40
C ASP A 203 -11.23 -8.12 -14.20
N GLY A 204 -10.11 -8.54 -13.63
CA GLY A 204 -8.99 -7.68 -13.25
C GLY A 204 -9.29 -6.85 -12.01
N PHE A 205 -8.23 -6.48 -11.28
CA PHE A 205 -8.28 -5.45 -10.25
C PHE A 205 -7.27 -4.38 -10.63
N ARG A 206 -7.70 -3.13 -10.72
CA ARG A 206 -6.83 -2.00 -11.05
C ARG A 206 -5.97 -2.21 -12.32
N GLY A 207 -6.52 -2.93 -13.33
CA GLY A 207 -5.87 -3.20 -14.61
C GLY A 207 -5.01 -4.46 -14.67
N TYR A 208 -4.94 -5.26 -13.60
CA TYR A 208 -4.16 -6.50 -13.54
C TYR A 208 -5.01 -7.68 -13.07
N ASN A 209 -4.73 -8.87 -13.63
CA ASN A 209 -5.46 -10.08 -13.27
C ASN A 209 -4.75 -10.93 -12.21
N TYR A 210 -3.46 -10.75 -12.02
CA TYR A 210 -2.66 -11.57 -11.11
C TYR A 210 -1.97 -10.69 -10.07
N TYR A 211 -2.05 -11.12 -8.80
CA TYR A 211 -1.38 -10.51 -7.67
C TYR A 211 -0.70 -11.58 -6.84
N GLU A 212 0.45 -11.28 -6.23
CA GLU A 212 0.98 -12.14 -5.19
C GLU A 212 0.01 -12.15 -4.00
N LYS A 213 -0.26 -13.36 -3.46
CA LYS A 213 -1.07 -13.49 -2.24
C LYS A 213 -0.31 -12.99 -1.01
N TYR A 214 -1.00 -12.27 -0.15
CA TYR A 214 -0.51 -12.06 1.21
C TYR A 214 -0.52 -13.38 1.96
N THR A 215 0.48 -13.63 2.80
CA THR A 215 0.49 -14.81 3.67
C THR A 215 -0.56 -14.68 4.77
N LEU A 216 -1.00 -15.80 5.33
CA LEU A 216 -1.96 -15.78 6.43
C LEU A 216 -1.36 -15.13 7.69
N GLU A 217 -0.06 -15.27 7.88
CA GLU A 217 0.71 -14.64 8.94
C GLU A 217 0.72 -13.11 8.79
N GLN A 218 0.92 -12.60 7.58
CA GLN A 218 0.84 -11.16 7.29
C GLN A 218 -0.54 -10.60 7.58
N ILE A 219 -1.59 -11.31 7.13
CA ILE A 219 -2.99 -10.89 7.33
C ILE A 219 -3.34 -10.90 8.82
N ARG A 220 -2.91 -11.94 9.56
CA ARG A 220 -3.11 -12.03 11.02
C ARG A 220 -2.45 -10.87 11.73
N THR A 221 -1.19 -10.59 11.44
CA THR A 221 -0.45 -9.49 12.05
C THR A 221 -1.08 -8.13 11.74
N ALA A 222 -1.54 -7.91 10.50
CA ALA A 222 -2.27 -6.69 10.14
C ALA A 222 -3.55 -6.54 10.99
N GLY A 223 -4.32 -7.61 11.17
CA GLY A 223 -5.51 -7.62 12.04
C GLY A 223 -5.19 -7.32 13.50
N GLU A 224 -4.15 -7.93 14.06
CA GLU A 224 -3.69 -7.70 15.44
C GLU A 224 -3.21 -6.25 15.64
N LEU A 225 -2.53 -5.64 14.67
CA LEU A 225 -2.12 -4.22 14.68
C LEU A 225 -3.33 -3.29 14.59
N ILE A 226 -4.32 -3.59 13.75
CA ILE A 226 -5.57 -2.83 13.65
C ILE A 226 -6.26 -2.80 15.00
N LEU A 227 -6.42 -3.95 15.67
CA LEU A 227 -7.02 -4.03 17.01
C LEU A 227 -6.23 -3.24 18.05
N PHE A 228 -4.90 -3.32 18.01
CA PHE A 228 -4.05 -2.56 18.92
C PHE A 228 -4.26 -1.04 18.77
N TRP A 229 -4.35 -0.52 17.53
CA TRP A 229 -4.56 0.91 17.33
C TRP A 229 -6.02 1.34 17.52
N LYS A 230 -6.98 0.45 17.28
CA LYS A 230 -8.36 0.65 17.74
C LYS A 230 -8.39 0.96 19.23
N ASP A 231 -7.76 0.11 20.04
CA ASP A 231 -7.74 0.28 21.50
C ASP A 231 -6.94 1.53 21.93
N LYS A 232 -5.80 1.78 21.26
CA LYS A 232 -4.90 2.88 21.62
C LYS A 232 -5.43 4.26 21.23
N TYR A 233 -6.07 4.38 20.07
CA TYR A 233 -6.48 5.67 19.49
C TYR A 233 -8.00 5.83 19.34
N GLY A 234 -8.78 4.81 19.65
CA GLY A 234 -10.24 4.83 19.47
C GLY A 234 -10.65 4.84 17.98
N ILE A 235 -9.81 4.29 17.08
CA ILE A 235 -10.14 4.23 15.66
C ILE A 235 -11.20 3.16 15.44
N PRO A 236 -12.37 3.48 14.86
CA PRO A 236 -13.41 2.50 14.61
C PRO A 236 -12.95 1.49 13.56
N VAL A 237 -13.24 0.21 13.79
CA VAL A 237 -12.92 -0.86 12.83
C VAL A 237 -14.23 -1.32 12.20
N LYS A 238 -14.60 -0.66 11.10
CA LYS A 238 -15.77 -1.01 10.31
C LYS A 238 -15.32 -1.36 8.89
N TYR A 239 -15.73 -2.53 8.41
CA TYR A 239 -15.52 -2.89 7.02
C TYR A 239 -16.36 -1.97 6.11
N ASN A 240 -15.71 -1.34 5.13
CA ASN A 240 -16.35 -0.54 4.09
C ASN A 240 -16.00 -1.12 2.73
N GLU A 241 -16.99 -1.46 1.93
CA GLU A 241 -16.75 -2.04 0.60
C GLU A 241 -16.10 -1.04 -0.37
N ASP A 242 -16.37 0.24 -0.21
CA ASP A 242 -15.77 1.32 -1.00
C ASP A 242 -14.25 1.54 -0.71
N MET A 243 -13.68 0.82 0.26
CA MET A 243 -12.24 0.86 0.51
C MET A 243 -11.37 0.29 -0.63
N TRP A 244 -11.96 -0.44 -1.56
CA TRP A 244 -11.26 -1.07 -2.68
C TRP A 244 -11.19 -0.20 -3.95
N ASP A 245 -11.73 1.01 -3.89
CA ASP A 245 -11.57 2.06 -4.91
C ASP A 245 -11.50 3.43 -4.23
N VAL A 246 -11.35 4.51 -5.02
CA VAL A 246 -11.29 5.88 -4.47
C VAL A 246 -12.55 6.19 -3.68
N SER A 247 -12.37 6.42 -2.37
CA SER A 247 -13.45 6.68 -1.43
C SER A 247 -13.47 8.13 -0.97
N GLN A 248 -14.60 8.81 -1.16
CA GLN A 248 -14.80 10.16 -0.64
C GLN A 248 -14.79 10.20 0.89
N LYS A 249 -15.19 9.11 1.56
CA LYS A 249 -15.10 8.96 3.02
C LYS A 249 -13.64 8.95 3.48
N ALA A 250 -12.79 8.13 2.83
CA ALA A 250 -11.35 8.10 3.12
C ALA A 250 -10.71 9.47 2.90
N LEU A 251 -10.96 10.09 1.74
CA LEU A 251 -10.43 11.40 1.36
C LEU A 251 -10.90 12.53 2.29
N SER A 252 -12.12 12.48 2.81
CA SER A 252 -12.63 13.44 3.79
C SER A 252 -12.06 13.24 5.20
N GLY A 253 -11.41 12.08 5.47
CA GLY A 253 -10.82 11.72 6.76
C GLY A 253 -11.81 11.06 7.71
N GLU A 254 -12.82 10.37 7.19
CA GLU A 254 -13.70 9.55 8.00
C GLU A 254 -12.86 8.53 8.78
N PRO A 255 -13.01 8.47 10.11
CA PRO A 255 -12.26 7.52 10.93
C PRO A 255 -12.54 6.07 10.53
N GLY A 256 -11.48 5.25 10.45
CA GLY A 256 -11.65 3.85 10.09
C GLY A 256 -10.40 3.20 9.50
N VAL A 257 -10.61 2.00 8.96
CA VAL A 257 -9.59 1.25 8.22
C VAL A 257 -9.81 1.43 6.72
N TRP A 258 -8.75 1.78 6.02
CA TRP A 258 -8.75 2.08 4.59
C TRP A 258 -7.58 1.38 3.91
N THR A 259 -7.54 1.42 2.58
CA THR A 259 -6.40 0.96 1.79
C THR A 259 -5.81 2.12 1.00
N HIS A 260 -4.62 2.00 0.46
CA HIS A 260 -4.03 3.06 -0.35
C HIS A 260 -4.87 3.37 -1.60
N VAL A 261 -5.52 2.35 -2.18
CA VAL A 261 -6.42 2.56 -3.33
C VAL A 261 -7.64 3.41 -2.97
N SER A 262 -8.00 3.54 -1.68
CA SER A 262 -9.05 4.46 -1.22
C SER A 262 -8.72 5.94 -1.47
N TYR A 263 -7.45 6.27 -1.70
CA TYR A 263 -6.96 7.65 -1.89
C TYR A 263 -6.51 7.95 -3.31
N ARG A 264 -6.18 6.92 -4.11
CA ARG A 264 -5.53 7.10 -5.40
C ARG A 264 -6.25 6.32 -6.51
N PRO A 265 -6.36 6.89 -7.74
CA PRO A 265 -6.99 6.19 -8.86
C PRO A 265 -6.15 4.99 -9.35
N ALA A 266 -6.78 4.10 -10.12
CA ALA A 266 -6.21 2.83 -10.56
C ALA A 266 -4.90 2.97 -11.37
N ASN A 267 -4.74 4.05 -12.13
CA ASN A 267 -3.51 4.34 -12.87
C ASN A 267 -2.35 4.86 -12.00
N ALA A 268 -2.58 5.09 -10.71
CA ALA A 268 -1.58 5.62 -9.80
C ALA A 268 -1.18 4.63 -8.71
N LYS A 269 -2.12 3.81 -8.21
CA LYS A 269 -1.87 2.86 -7.12
C LYS A 269 -2.69 1.58 -7.28
N THR A 270 -2.12 0.47 -6.84
CA THR A 270 -2.72 -0.87 -6.91
C THR A 270 -2.80 -1.55 -5.52
N ASP A 271 -2.31 -0.90 -4.49
CA ASP A 271 -2.21 -1.41 -3.12
C ASP A 271 -3.31 -0.85 -2.20
N LEU A 272 -3.98 -1.65 -1.46
CA LEU A 272 -3.96 -3.08 -1.26
C LEU A 272 -4.95 -3.76 -2.22
N HIS A 273 -4.70 -5.02 -2.66
CA HIS A 273 -5.68 -5.75 -3.46
C HIS A 273 -6.65 -6.57 -2.57
N PRO A 274 -7.91 -6.80 -3.02
CA PRO A 274 -8.99 -7.40 -2.22
C PRO A 274 -8.88 -8.94 -2.16
N GLN A 275 -7.79 -9.49 -1.60
CA GLN A 275 -7.67 -10.91 -1.37
C GLN A 275 -8.77 -11.39 -0.43
N PRO A 276 -9.47 -12.51 -0.72
CA PRO A 276 -10.61 -12.97 0.08
C PRO A 276 -10.30 -13.09 1.57
N GLU A 277 -9.13 -13.59 1.94
CA GLU A 277 -8.71 -13.76 3.34
C GLU A 277 -8.54 -12.41 4.06
N VAL A 278 -8.12 -11.35 3.35
CA VAL A 278 -8.05 -9.97 3.90
C VAL A 278 -9.46 -9.43 4.14
N ILE A 279 -10.37 -9.63 3.18
CA ILE A 279 -11.77 -9.18 3.30
C ILE A 279 -12.43 -9.85 4.51
N GLU A 280 -12.29 -11.17 4.66
CA GLU A 280 -12.87 -11.91 5.78
C GLU A 280 -12.24 -11.51 7.13
N MET A 281 -10.94 -11.25 7.18
CA MET A 281 -10.30 -10.69 8.38
C MET A 281 -10.94 -9.35 8.76
N LEU A 282 -11.07 -8.41 7.81
CA LEU A 282 -11.67 -7.09 8.07
C LEU A 282 -13.15 -7.17 8.48
N LYS A 283 -13.93 -8.06 7.85
CA LYS A 283 -15.33 -8.32 8.24
C LYS A 283 -15.43 -8.90 9.65
N THR A 284 -14.54 -9.84 9.99
CA THR A 284 -14.48 -10.41 11.34
C THR A 284 -14.15 -9.34 12.37
N LEU A 285 -13.14 -8.51 12.14
CA LEU A 285 -12.81 -7.40 13.03
C LEU A 285 -13.99 -6.42 13.18
N SER A 286 -14.72 -6.14 12.11
CA SER A 286 -15.89 -5.27 12.13
C SER A 286 -17.03 -5.84 12.99
N SER A 287 -17.13 -7.16 13.10
CA SER A 287 -18.19 -7.83 13.88
C SER A 287 -17.90 -7.93 15.38
N ILE A 288 -16.62 -7.92 15.77
CA ILE A 288 -16.16 -8.03 17.17
C ILE A 288 -15.77 -6.68 17.78
N SER A 289 -15.92 -5.60 17.03
CA SER A 289 -15.57 -4.22 17.42
C SER A 289 -16.79 -3.38 17.84
#